data_1c46b3f0a3085ab47898b00757281466
#
_entry.id   1c46b3f0a3085ab47898b00757281466
#
_cell.length_a   1.000
_cell.length_b   1.000
_cell.length_c   1.000
_cell.angle_alpha   90.00
_cell.angle_beta   90.00
_cell.angle_gamma   90.00
#
_symmetry.space_group_name_H-M   'P 1'
#
loop_
_entity.id
_entity.type
_entity.pdbx_description
1 polymer ?
#
loop_
_entity_poly.entity_id
_entity_poly.type
_entity_poly.pdbx_seq_one_letter_code
_entity_poly.pdbx_strand_id
1 'polypeptide(L)' 'MTSAQFRRWLAKQGCTFEPGNGGHLLVRRGNTRSVLPMHGSGKELGTGLVRKIKKDLGLE' A
#
# COMPACT_ATOMS: atom_id res chain seq x y z
N MET A 1 8.90 -8.11 1.14
CA MET A 1 8.75 -6.66 1.36
C MET A 1 7.81 -6.41 2.54
N THR A 2 8.22 -5.62 3.50
CA THR A 2 7.36 -5.27 4.63
C THR A 2 6.41 -4.13 4.26
N SER A 3 5.39 -3.87 5.11
CA SER A 3 4.47 -2.76 4.91
C SER A 3 5.23 -1.43 4.80
N ALA A 4 6.21 -1.22 5.67
CA ALA A 4 6.99 0.02 5.68
C ALA A 4 7.80 0.18 4.40
N GLN A 5 8.41 -0.90 3.93
CA GLN A 5 9.16 -0.89 2.68
C GLN A 5 8.25 -0.61 1.48
N PHE A 6 7.09 -1.26 1.45
CA PHE A 6 6.14 -1.09 0.37
C PHE A 6 5.56 0.32 0.35
N ARG A 7 5.25 0.86 1.54
CA ARG A 7 4.78 2.23 1.65
C ARG A 7 5.79 3.22 1.05
N ARG A 8 7.07 3.04 1.35
CA ARG A 8 8.13 3.88 0.79
C ARG A 8 8.20 3.78 -0.74
N TRP A 9 8.11 2.55 -1.24
CA TRP A 9 8.11 2.32 -2.68
C TRP A 9 6.91 2.99 -3.36
N LEU A 10 5.72 2.86 -2.76
CA LEU A 10 4.51 3.47 -3.29
C LEU A 10 4.62 5.00 -3.32
N ALA A 11 5.24 5.59 -2.30
CA ALA A 11 5.45 7.04 -2.28
C ALA A 11 6.28 7.49 -3.48
N LYS A 12 7.27 6.71 -3.87
CA LYS A 12 8.08 7.00 -5.07
C LYS A 12 7.27 6.89 -6.35
N GLN A 13 6.17 6.14 -6.34
CA GLN A 13 5.29 6.01 -7.49
C GLN A 13 4.23 7.12 -7.58
N GLY A 14 4.33 8.11 -6.70
CA GLY A 14 3.39 9.21 -6.70
C GLY A 14 2.13 8.97 -5.89
N CYS A 15 2.14 7.98 -5.00
CA CYS A 15 0.99 7.70 -4.15
C CYS A 15 0.95 8.66 -2.96
N THR A 16 -0.26 8.99 -2.53
CA THR A 16 -0.51 9.70 -1.27
C THR A 16 -1.19 8.77 -0.29
N PHE A 17 -1.13 9.11 0.99
CA PHE A 17 -1.58 8.23 2.07
C PHE A 17 -2.45 8.99 3.05
N GLU A 18 -3.49 8.31 3.56
CA GLU A 18 -4.37 8.84 4.59
C GLU A 18 -4.63 7.75 5.62
N PRO A 19 -4.78 8.10 6.92
CA PRO A 19 -5.12 7.10 7.92
C PRO A 19 -6.50 6.51 7.65
N GLY A 20 -6.58 5.18 7.72
CA GLY A 20 -7.83 4.46 7.61
C GLY A 20 -8.22 3.86 8.95
N ASN A 21 -9.22 3.00 8.93
CA ASN A 21 -9.68 2.32 10.13
C ASN A 21 -8.79 1.15 10.51
N GLY A 22 -8.65 0.91 11.80
CA GLY A 22 -8.07 -0.32 12.31
C GLY A 22 -6.63 -0.59 11.90
N GLY A 23 -5.78 0.41 11.84
CA GLY A 23 -4.39 0.22 11.48
C GLY A 23 -4.13 0.03 9.99
N HIS A 24 -5.12 0.33 9.16
CA HIS A 24 -4.95 0.33 7.71
C HIS A 24 -4.61 1.73 7.21
N LEU A 25 -3.93 1.80 6.08
CA LEU A 25 -3.54 3.05 5.46
C LEU A 25 -4.24 3.14 4.10
N LEU A 26 -4.95 4.22 3.87
CA LEU A 26 -5.57 4.46 2.56
C LEU A 26 -4.51 5.01 1.62
N VAL A 27 -4.40 4.41 0.45
CA VAL A 27 -3.41 4.77 -0.57
C VAL A 27 -4.14 5.27 -1.80
N ARG A 28 -3.71 6.42 -2.32
CA ARG A 28 -4.29 6.98 -3.54
C ARG A 28 -3.20 7.28 -4.56
N ARG A 29 -3.53 7.06 -5.82
CA ARG A 29 -2.67 7.42 -6.93
C ARG A 29 -3.56 7.84 -8.10
N GLY A 30 -3.58 9.16 -8.41
CA GLY A 30 -4.49 9.69 -9.42
C GLY A 30 -5.94 9.41 -9.06
N ASN A 31 -6.67 8.74 -9.92
CA ASN A 31 -8.06 8.35 -9.70
C ASN A 31 -8.21 6.96 -9.08
N THR A 32 -7.11 6.33 -8.75
CA THR A 32 -7.12 4.98 -8.18
C THR A 32 -6.86 5.02 -6.68
N ARG A 33 -7.29 3.98 -5.99
CA ARG A 33 -7.08 3.87 -4.54
C ARG A 33 -6.96 2.41 -4.13
N SER A 34 -6.29 2.20 -3.01
CA SER A 34 -6.18 0.87 -2.41
C SER A 34 -6.00 1.01 -0.91
N VAL A 35 -5.90 -0.09 -0.21
CA VAL A 35 -5.71 -0.13 1.24
C VAL A 35 -4.46 -0.95 1.54
N LEU A 36 -3.57 -0.38 2.34
CA LEU A 36 -2.35 -1.05 2.77
C LEU A 36 -2.48 -1.40 4.26
N PRO A 37 -2.52 -2.69 4.61
CA PRO A 37 -2.51 -3.08 6.02
C PRO A 37 -1.19 -2.71 6.66
N MET A 38 -1.26 -2.05 7.81
CA MET A 38 -0.06 -1.62 8.53
C MET A 38 0.14 -2.38 9.84
N HIS A 39 -0.64 -3.44 10.07
CA HIS A 39 -0.48 -4.29 11.25
C HIS A 39 0.88 -4.98 11.22
N GLY A 40 1.64 -4.80 12.26
CA GLY A 40 2.96 -5.41 12.33
C GLY A 40 3.83 -4.96 11.17
N SER A 41 4.18 -3.68 11.13
CA SER A 41 4.92 -3.07 10.01
C SER A 41 6.24 -3.77 9.68
N GLY A 42 6.75 -4.60 10.58
CA GLY A 42 7.95 -5.39 10.33
C GLY A 42 7.68 -6.75 9.70
N LYS A 43 6.42 -7.12 9.48
CA LYS A 43 6.09 -8.41 8.88
C LYS A 43 6.12 -8.33 7.35
N GLU A 44 6.49 -9.45 6.74
CA GLU A 44 6.46 -9.56 5.28
C GLU A 44 5.03 -9.53 4.77
N LEU A 45 4.81 -8.77 3.71
CA LEU A 45 3.55 -8.80 2.98
C LEU A 45 3.55 -10.00 2.02
N GLY A 46 2.42 -10.67 1.90
CA GLY A 46 2.28 -11.74 0.92
C GLY A 46 2.36 -11.19 -0.50
N THR A 47 2.92 -11.98 -1.40
CA THR A 47 3.07 -11.61 -2.81
C THR A 47 1.73 -11.26 -3.44
N GLY A 48 0.69 -12.04 -3.13
CA GLY A 48 -0.65 -11.79 -3.65
C GLY A 48 -1.21 -10.44 -3.24
N LEU A 49 -1.00 -10.05 -1.99
CA LEU A 49 -1.45 -8.75 -1.49
C LEU A 49 -0.70 -7.60 -2.17
N VAL A 50 0.61 -7.72 -2.30
CA VAL A 50 1.44 -6.71 -2.97
C VAL A 50 0.95 -6.51 -4.42
N ARG A 51 0.71 -7.60 -5.13
CA ARG A 51 0.25 -7.53 -6.52
C ARG A 51 -1.15 -6.94 -6.63
N LYS A 52 -2.04 -7.29 -5.69
CA LYS A 52 -3.40 -6.73 -5.67
C LYS A 52 -3.35 -5.22 -5.51
N ILE A 53 -2.55 -4.72 -4.58
CA ILE A 53 -2.42 -3.29 -4.34
C ILE A 53 -1.84 -2.60 -5.56
N LYS A 54 -0.82 -3.17 -6.19
CA LYS A 54 -0.25 -2.62 -7.41
C LYS A 54 -1.29 -2.54 -8.53
N LYS A 55 -2.10 -3.57 -8.70
CA LYS A 55 -3.17 -3.57 -9.71
C LYS A 55 -4.21 -2.50 -9.40
N ASP A 56 -4.62 -2.39 -8.14
CA ASP A 56 -5.59 -1.38 -7.72
C ASP A 56 -5.13 0.02 -8.08
N LEU A 57 -3.83 0.26 -8.02
CA LEU A 57 -3.23 1.57 -8.22
C LEU A 57 -2.71 1.80 -9.66
N GLY A 58 -2.93 0.85 -10.53
CA GLY A 58 -2.46 0.95 -11.90
C GLY A 58 -0.97 0.83 -12.07
N LEU A 59 -0.30 0.16 -11.14
CA LEU A 59 1.15 -0.02 -11.15
C LEU A 59 1.59 -1.38 -11.68
N GLU A 60 0.64 -2.19 -12.10
CA GLU A 60 0.95 -3.52 -12.64
C GLU A 60 -0.02 -3.89 -13.75
#